data_b248b2b55a8dde6d5161aa0efae88ceb
#
_entry.id   b248b2b55a8dde6d5161aa0efae88ceb
#
_cell.length_a   1.000
_cell.length_b   1.000
_cell.length_c   1.000
_cell.angle_alpha   90.00
_cell.angle_beta   90.00
_cell.angle_gamma   90.00
#
_symmetry.space_group_name_H-M   'P 1'
#
loop_
_entity.id
_entity.type
_entity.pdbx_description
1 polymer ?
#
loop_
_entity_poly.entity_id
_entity_poly.type
_entity_poly.pdbx_seq_one_letter_code
_entity_poly.pdbx_strand_id
1 'polypeptide(L)'
;MARKAKQAATLPTLPESVGTFAQDGKLGVELAGWLTAMSQLAEKGDERASQALIEACQTVPRLWEILSTLSSLAVRSWVDLLASERPGTEIVRRSIEKEIERKRNEAAGEDPSPLERLLAERVALCWVAATYADAEYTRKLKAGMSFREGEYYSERCEQTNRQLLKAIESLARVRRLLTPLQINIGQNQINVTQ
;
A
#
# COMPACT_ATOMS: atom_id res chain seq x y z
N MET A 1 -8.94 -38.92 29.84
CA MET A 1 -9.30 -37.90 28.83
C MET A 1 -8.20 -37.83 27.76
N ALA A 2 -8.43 -38.40 26.58
CA ALA A 2 -7.45 -38.49 25.52
C ALA A 2 -7.39 -37.14 24.77
N ARG A 3 -6.25 -36.45 24.86
CA ARG A 3 -5.94 -35.30 23.98
C ARG A 3 -5.88 -35.83 22.55
N LYS A 4 -6.88 -35.47 21.70
CA LYS A 4 -6.81 -35.64 20.25
C LYS A 4 -5.53 -34.96 19.77
N ALA A 5 -4.56 -35.73 19.32
CA ALA A 5 -3.42 -35.24 18.62
C ALA A 5 -3.94 -34.53 17.36
N LYS A 6 -3.78 -33.19 17.31
CA LYS A 6 -4.10 -32.36 16.15
C LYS A 6 -3.12 -32.82 15.06
N GLN A 7 -3.61 -33.53 14.05
CA GLN A 7 -2.81 -33.91 12.89
C GLN A 7 -2.12 -32.63 12.37
N ALA A 8 -0.80 -32.62 12.42
CA ALA A 8 0.00 -31.51 11.94
C ALA A 8 -0.19 -31.42 10.42
N ALA A 9 -0.90 -30.41 9.96
CA ALA A 9 -1.05 -30.13 8.54
C ALA A 9 0.36 -30.01 7.92
N THR A 10 0.55 -30.65 6.77
CA THR A 10 1.80 -30.56 6.02
C THR A 10 1.93 -29.14 5.49
N LEU A 11 3.04 -28.47 5.78
CA LEU A 11 3.29 -27.12 5.25
C LEU A 11 3.49 -27.17 3.74
N PRO A 12 3.02 -26.17 3.00
CA PRO A 12 3.35 -26.02 1.59
C PRO A 12 4.87 -25.93 1.37
N THR A 13 5.41 -26.67 0.44
CA THR A 13 6.83 -26.58 0.06
C THR A 13 7.11 -25.26 -0.66
N LEU A 14 8.31 -24.71 -0.43
CA LEU A 14 8.76 -23.50 -1.12
C LEU A 14 8.78 -23.75 -2.63
N PRO A 15 8.10 -22.95 -3.48
CA PRO A 15 8.03 -23.18 -4.91
C PRO A 15 9.38 -22.89 -5.60
N GLU A 16 9.66 -23.60 -6.69
CA GLU A 16 10.87 -23.41 -7.49
C GLU A 16 10.96 -22.01 -8.11
N SER A 17 9.81 -21.35 -8.31
CA SER A 17 9.73 -19.96 -8.80
C SER A 17 10.42 -18.93 -7.90
N VAL A 18 10.86 -19.30 -6.69
CA VAL A 18 11.68 -18.46 -5.83
C VAL A 18 13.02 -18.11 -6.48
N GLY A 19 13.62 -19.05 -7.24
CA GLY A 19 14.86 -18.82 -7.97
C GLY A 19 14.71 -17.79 -9.09
N THR A 20 13.61 -17.81 -9.80
CA THR A 20 13.27 -16.82 -10.84
C THR A 20 13.06 -15.43 -10.22
N PHE A 21 12.34 -15.38 -9.10
CA PHE A 21 12.15 -14.13 -8.36
C PHE A 21 13.46 -13.51 -7.87
N ALA A 22 14.42 -14.34 -7.44
CA ALA A 22 15.73 -13.87 -7.02
C ALA A 22 16.50 -13.16 -8.15
N GLN A 23 16.27 -13.58 -9.41
CA GLN A 23 16.95 -13.05 -10.60
C GLN A 23 16.25 -11.81 -11.18
N ASP A 24 14.96 -11.89 -11.45
CA ASP A 24 14.21 -10.85 -12.18
C ASP A 24 13.31 -9.96 -11.29
N GLY A 25 13.10 -10.37 -10.05
CA GLY A 25 12.29 -9.63 -9.07
C GLY A 25 10.79 -9.65 -9.35
N LYS A 26 10.33 -10.49 -10.29
CA LYS A 26 8.90 -10.63 -10.58
C LYS A 26 8.29 -11.69 -9.69
N LEU A 27 7.36 -11.28 -8.84
CA LEU A 27 6.63 -12.20 -7.96
C LEU A 27 5.67 -13.06 -8.79
N GLY A 28 6.05 -14.34 -9.03
CA GLY A 28 5.19 -15.30 -9.69
C GLY A 28 3.96 -15.67 -8.85
N VAL A 29 2.88 -16.11 -9.52
CA VAL A 29 1.61 -16.47 -8.85
C VAL A 29 1.81 -17.56 -7.78
N GLU A 30 2.65 -18.53 -8.03
CA GLU A 30 2.93 -19.64 -7.09
C GLU A 30 3.64 -19.15 -5.84
N LEU A 31 4.68 -18.29 -5.98
CA LEU A 31 5.41 -17.72 -4.85
C LEU A 31 4.53 -16.75 -4.06
N ALA A 32 3.70 -15.94 -4.72
CA ALA A 32 2.73 -15.09 -4.05
C ALA A 32 1.71 -15.91 -3.24
N GLY A 33 1.20 -17.00 -3.83
CA GLY A 33 0.29 -17.94 -3.15
C GLY A 33 0.96 -18.60 -1.93
N TRP A 34 2.20 -19.05 -2.07
CA TRP A 34 2.97 -19.64 -0.97
C TRP A 34 3.20 -18.64 0.17
N LEU A 35 3.68 -17.42 -0.15
CA LEU A 35 3.90 -16.36 0.85
C LEU A 35 2.61 -16.02 1.61
N THR A 36 1.49 -15.92 0.90
CA THR A 36 0.19 -15.65 1.51
C THR A 36 -0.23 -16.77 2.47
N ALA A 37 -0.13 -18.03 2.03
CA ALA A 37 -0.50 -19.18 2.84
C ALA A 37 0.38 -19.30 4.09
N MET A 38 1.69 -19.13 3.94
CA MET A 38 2.65 -19.20 5.05
C MET A 38 2.46 -18.05 6.04
N SER A 39 2.22 -16.82 5.55
CA SER A 39 1.92 -15.67 6.42
C SER A 39 0.65 -15.89 7.23
N GLN A 40 -0.43 -16.42 6.63
CA GLN A 40 -1.67 -16.73 7.35
C GLN A 40 -1.49 -17.83 8.41
N LEU A 41 -0.64 -18.81 8.16
CA LEU A 41 -0.33 -19.85 9.16
C LEU A 41 0.51 -19.28 10.29
N ALA A 42 1.50 -18.44 10.00
CA ALA A 42 2.32 -17.75 10.97
C ALA A 42 1.49 -16.81 11.87
N GLU A 43 0.55 -16.06 11.29
CA GLU A 43 -0.40 -15.21 12.02
C GLU A 43 -1.30 -16.00 12.98
N LYS A 44 -1.60 -17.27 12.63
CA LYS A 44 -2.33 -18.20 13.50
C LYS A 44 -1.45 -18.87 14.58
N GLY A 45 -0.16 -18.49 14.64
CA GLY A 45 0.78 -18.99 15.62
C GLY A 45 1.46 -20.32 15.24
N ASP A 46 1.51 -20.69 13.96
CA ASP A 46 2.29 -21.84 13.51
C ASP A 46 3.78 -21.45 13.39
N GLU A 47 4.56 -21.86 14.39
CA GLU A 47 5.99 -21.55 14.47
C GLU A 47 6.79 -22.12 13.29
N ARG A 48 6.38 -23.26 12.73
CA ARG A 48 7.04 -23.86 11.55
C ARG A 48 6.84 -23.01 10.30
N ALA A 49 5.65 -22.41 10.16
CA ALA A 49 5.39 -21.48 9.06
C ALA A 49 6.24 -20.21 9.20
N SER A 50 6.37 -19.69 10.41
CA SER A 50 7.25 -18.54 10.71
C SER A 50 8.71 -18.86 10.37
N GLN A 51 9.20 -20.04 10.79
CA GLN A 51 10.55 -20.49 10.52
C GLN A 51 10.82 -20.66 9.01
N ALA A 52 9.87 -21.27 8.28
CA ALA A 52 10.00 -21.43 6.82
C ALA A 52 10.01 -20.10 6.08
N LEU A 53 9.24 -19.08 6.53
CA LEU A 53 9.31 -17.72 5.98
C LEU A 53 10.68 -17.09 6.24
N ILE A 54 11.22 -17.21 7.44
CA ILE A 54 12.53 -16.68 7.79
C ILE A 54 13.63 -17.32 6.92
N GLU A 55 13.61 -18.64 6.76
CA GLU A 55 14.57 -19.37 5.92
C GLU A 55 14.48 -18.95 4.46
N ALA A 56 13.26 -18.80 3.92
CA ALA A 56 13.06 -18.29 2.57
C ALA A 56 13.63 -16.87 2.41
N CYS A 57 13.42 -15.98 3.36
CA CYS A 57 13.94 -14.62 3.35
C CYS A 57 15.47 -14.55 3.52
N GLN A 58 16.06 -15.50 4.25
CA GLN A 58 17.53 -15.62 4.36
C GLN A 58 18.14 -16.08 3.04
N THR A 59 17.45 -17.00 2.34
CA THR A 59 17.87 -17.51 1.03
C THR A 59 17.73 -16.45 -0.06
N VAL A 60 16.64 -15.67 -0.01
CA VAL A 60 16.35 -14.60 -0.99
C VAL A 60 16.01 -13.31 -0.22
N PRO A 61 17.01 -12.47 0.10
CA PRO A 61 16.83 -11.27 0.93
C PRO A 61 15.78 -10.29 0.40
N ARG A 62 15.53 -10.28 -0.90
CA ARG A 62 14.50 -9.47 -1.54
C ARG A 62 13.07 -9.80 -1.08
N LEU A 63 12.83 -11.00 -0.52
CA LEU A 63 11.55 -11.35 0.08
C LEU A 63 11.27 -10.54 1.35
N TRP A 64 12.30 -10.10 2.08
CA TRP A 64 12.12 -9.18 3.20
C TRP A 64 11.45 -7.87 2.79
N GLU A 65 11.78 -7.34 1.61
CA GLU A 65 11.17 -6.12 1.09
C GLU A 65 9.66 -6.29 0.90
N ILE A 66 9.22 -7.48 0.47
CA ILE A 66 7.79 -7.79 0.29
C ILE A 66 7.08 -7.96 1.64
N LEU A 67 7.72 -8.67 2.59
CA LEU A 67 7.12 -8.97 3.88
C LEU A 67 7.19 -7.80 4.87
N SER A 68 8.22 -6.95 4.75
CA SER A 68 8.50 -5.87 5.70
C SER A 68 7.94 -4.51 5.28
N THR A 69 7.21 -4.41 4.18
CA THR A 69 6.65 -3.13 3.75
C THR A 69 5.66 -2.60 4.80
N LEU A 70 6.12 -1.65 5.60
CA LEU A 70 5.28 -0.89 6.56
C LEU A 70 4.07 -0.26 5.86
N SER A 71 4.20 0.04 4.57
CA SER A 71 3.13 0.48 3.70
C SER A 71 2.03 -0.56 3.54
N SER A 72 2.38 -1.83 3.37
CA SER A 72 1.38 -2.90 3.32
C SER A 72 0.61 -3.03 4.64
N LEU A 73 1.24 -2.72 5.78
CA LEU A 73 0.57 -2.69 7.07
C LEU A 73 -0.52 -1.62 7.13
N ALA A 74 -0.21 -0.39 6.68
CA ALA A 74 -1.18 0.69 6.62
C ALA A 74 -2.34 0.38 5.67
N VAL A 75 -2.05 -0.18 4.49
CA VAL A 75 -3.08 -0.63 3.53
C VAL A 75 -3.96 -1.70 4.15
N ARG A 76 -3.38 -2.74 4.76
CA ARG A 76 -4.14 -3.83 5.42
C ARG A 76 -5.03 -3.29 6.52
N SER A 77 -4.53 -2.40 7.39
CA SER A 77 -5.32 -1.79 8.45
C SER A 77 -6.53 -1.02 7.91
N TRP A 78 -6.37 -0.30 6.80
CA TRP A 78 -7.50 0.36 6.14
C TRP A 78 -8.47 -0.63 5.52
N VAL A 79 -7.98 -1.67 4.86
CA VAL A 79 -8.82 -2.72 4.27
C VAL A 79 -9.63 -3.42 5.35
N ASP A 80 -9.00 -3.77 6.47
CA ASP A 80 -9.67 -4.42 7.61
C ASP A 80 -10.74 -3.51 8.22
N LEU A 81 -10.43 -2.24 8.43
CA LEU A 81 -11.39 -1.26 8.95
C LEU A 81 -12.59 -1.11 8.01
N LEU A 82 -12.36 -0.87 6.72
CA LEU A 82 -13.43 -0.65 5.74
C LEU A 82 -14.25 -1.92 5.46
N ALA A 83 -13.63 -3.09 5.53
CA ALA A 83 -14.32 -4.36 5.36
C ALA A 83 -15.14 -4.74 6.60
N SER A 84 -14.72 -4.34 7.81
CA SER A 84 -15.46 -4.63 9.04
C SER A 84 -16.80 -3.90 9.12
N GLU A 85 -16.94 -2.78 8.44
CA GLU A 85 -18.19 -1.99 8.41
C GLU A 85 -19.23 -2.52 7.42
N ARG A 86 -18.85 -3.44 6.56
CA ARG A 86 -19.73 -4.09 5.60
C ARG A 86 -19.72 -5.58 5.86
N PRO A 87 -20.85 -6.30 5.80
CA PRO A 87 -20.84 -7.75 5.85
C PRO A 87 -19.98 -8.26 4.69
N GLY A 88 -18.69 -8.44 5.01
CA GLY A 88 -17.64 -8.51 4.02
C GLY A 88 -17.40 -9.93 3.58
N THR A 89 -17.62 -10.15 2.32
CA THR A 89 -17.02 -11.27 1.59
C THR A 89 -15.58 -10.89 1.24
N GLU A 90 -14.72 -11.85 1.06
CA GLU A 90 -13.35 -11.69 0.54
C GLU A 90 -13.30 -10.80 -0.73
N ILE A 91 -14.40 -10.78 -1.51
CA ILE A 91 -14.59 -9.91 -2.68
C ILE A 91 -14.52 -8.43 -2.30
N VAL A 92 -15.15 -8.02 -1.19
CA VAL A 92 -15.12 -6.61 -0.73
C VAL A 92 -13.70 -6.20 -0.33
N ARG A 93 -12.99 -7.06 0.40
CA ARG A 93 -11.58 -6.82 0.78
C ARG A 93 -10.72 -6.60 -0.45
N ARG A 94 -10.78 -7.53 -1.40
CA ARG A 94 -10.01 -7.44 -2.65
C ARG A 94 -10.39 -6.24 -3.50
N SER A 95 -11.66 -5.84 -3.49
CA SER A 95 -12.12 -4.66 -4.21
C SER A 95 -11.50 -3.38 -3.63
N ILE A 96 -11.44 -3.27 -2.28
CA ILE A 96 -10.82 -2.14 -1.60
C ILE A 96 -9.30 -2.10 -1.86
N GLU A 97 -8.63 -3.25 -1.76
CA GLU A 97 -7.19 -3.38 -2.06
C GLU A 97 -6.87 -2.91 -3.48
N LYS A 98 -7.62 -3.40 -4.46
CA LYS A 98 -7.45 -3.00 -5.86
C LYS A 98 -7.71 -1.51 -6.09
N GLU A 99 -8.67 -0.93 -5.39
CA GLU A 99 -8.94 0.51 -5.51
C GLU A 99 -7.80 1.35 -4.93
N ILE A 100 -7.24 0.97 -3.80
CA ILE A 100 -6.06 1.62 -3.22
C ILE A 100 -4.87 1.49 -4.16
N GLU A 101 -4.64 0.29 -4.71
CA GLU A 101 -3.57 0.04 -5.67
C GLU A 101 -3.75 0.87 -6.94
N ARG A 102 -4.97 0.95 -7.47
CA ARG A 102 -5.30 1.79 -8.62
C ARG A 102 -4.96 3.25 -8.35
N LYS A 103 -5.36 3.79 -7.20
CA LYS A 103 -5.06 5.18 -6.80
C LYS A 103 -3.57 5.42 -6.63
N ARG A 104 -2.84 4.46 -6.05
CA ARG A 104 -1.38 4.53 -5.95
C ARG A 104 -0.73 4.58 -7.34
N ASN A 105 -1.14 3.71 -8.26
CA ASN A 105 -0.57 3.63 -9.59
C ASN A 105 -0.91 4.87 -10.44
N GLU A 106 -2.16 5.39 -10.35
CA GLU A 106 -2.55 6.66 -10.96
C GLU A 106 -1.70 7.82 -10.45
N ALA A 107 -1.45 7.88 -9.13
CA ALA A 107 -0.60 8.90 -8.55
C ALA A 107 0.88 8.72 -8.92
N ALA A 108 1.38 7.50 -9.04
CA ALA A 108 2.77 7.21 -9.42
C ALA A 108 3.08 7.63 -10.87
N GLY A 109 2.17 7.38 -11.81
CA GLY A 109 2.40 7.62 -13.24
C GLY A 109 3.27 6.54 -13.88
N GLU A 110 3.78 6.83 -15.09
CA GLU A 110 4.67 5.95 -15.82
C GLU A 110 6.12 6.13 -15.33
N ASP A 111 6.84 5.02 -15.13
CA ASP A 111 8.25 4.96 -14.71
C ASP A 111 8.61 5.88 -13.51
N PRO A 112 7.93 5.73 -12.35
CA PRO A 112 8.16 6.60 -11.21
C PRO A 112 9.49 6.28 -10.53
N SER A 113 10.23 7.31 -10.14
CA SER A 113 11.39 7.19 -9.25
C SER A 113 11.00 6.57 -7.89
N PRO A 114 11.95 6.03 -7.11
CA PRO A 114 11.66 5.49 -5.77
C PRO A 114 10.96 6.48 -4.85
N LEU A 115 11.31 7.76 -4.93
CA LEU A 115 10.69 8.82 -4.11
C LEU A 115 9.26 9.12 -4.56
N GLU A 116 9.00 9.11 -5.87
CA GLU A 116 7.64 9.27 -6.40
C GLU A 116 6.75 8.10 -6.01
N ARG A 117 7.26 6.85 -6.03
CA ARG A 117 6.52 5.68 -5.55
C ARG A 117 6.11 5.82 -4.08
N LEU A 118 7.04 6.26 -3.22
CA LEU A 118 6.76 6.49 -1.80
C LEU A 118 5.70 7.57 -1.59
N LEU A 119 5.80 8.67 -2.33
CA LEU A 119 4.82 9.76 -2.24
C LEU A 119 3.47 9.38 -2.84
N ALA A 120 3.44 8.64 -3.94
CA ALA A 120 2.21 8.13 -4.54
C ALA A 120 1.45 7.22 -3.59
N GLU A 121 2.15 6.38 -2.85
CA GLU A 121 1.56 5.56 -1.79
C GLU A 121 0.99 6.43 -0.68
N ARG A 122 1.73 7.46 -0.24
CA ARG A 122 1.22 8.41 0.75
C ARG A 122 -0.04 9.12 0.27
N VAL A 123 -0.10 9.52 -1.00
CA VAL A 123 -1.30 10.12 -1.62
C VAL A 123 -2.48 9.15 -1.56
N ALA A 124 -2.29 7.88 -1.95
CA ALA A 124 -3.35 6.87 -1.92
C ALA A 124 -3.89 6.65 -0.50
N LEU A 125 -3.02 6.53 0.51
CA LEU A 125 -3.44 6.37 1.91
C LEU A 125 -4.15 7.60 2.46
N CYS A 126 -3.69 8.81 2.13
CA CYS A 126 -4.39 10.05 2.53
C CYS A 126 -5.75 10.17 1.83
N TRP A 127 -5.87 9.72 0.58
CA TRP A 127 -7.14 9.67 -0.13
C TRP A 127 -8.14 8.74 0.56
N VAL A 128 -7.72 7.53 0.96
CA VAL A 128 -8.57 6.61 1.74
C VAL A 128 -9.04 7.26 3.04
N ALA A 129 -8.12 7.88 3.79
CA ALA A 129 -8.43 8.54 5.05
C ALA A 129 -9.45 9.68 4.89
N ALA A 130 -9.31 10.51 3.85
CA ALA A 130 -10.24 11.60 3.55
C ALA A 130 -11.62 11.04 3.15
N THR A 131 -11.65 10.08 2.22
CA THR A 131 -12.90 9.44 1.77
C THR A 131 -13.66 8.78 2.94
N TYR A 132 -12.92 8.11 3.84
CA TYR A 132 -13.52 7.51 5.04
C TYR A 132 -14.08 8.56 5.99
N ALA A 133 -13.35 9.65 6.25
CA ALA A 133 -13.81 10.73 7.10
C ALA A 133 -15.10 11.36 6.57
N ASP A 134 -15.18 11.65 5.27
CA ASP A 134 -16.37 12.20 4.61
C ASP A 134 -17.57 11.24 4.69
N ALA A 135 -17.33 9.94 4.49
CA ALA A 135 -18.37 8.91 4.59
C ALA A 135 -18.92 8.81 6.03
N GLU A 136 -18.02 8.82 7.03
CA GLU A 136 -18.39 8.81 8.45
C GLU A 136 -19.19 10.04 8.85
N TYR A 137 -18.75 11.22 8.43
CA TYR A 137 -19.47 12.47 8.69
C TYR A 137 -20.88 12.42 8.11
N THR A 138 -21.01 11.98 6.84
CA THR A 138 -22.33 11.84 6.17
C THR A 138 -23.20 10.81 6.86
N ARG A 139 -22.65 9.70 7.33
CA ARG A 139 -23.38 8.65 8.06
C ARG A 139 -23.91 9.18 9.38
N LYS A 140 -23.09 9.93 10.12
CA LYS A 140 -23.44 10.55 11.39
C LYS A 140 -24.51 11.66 11.22
N LEU A 141 -24.39 12.48 10.17
CA LEU A 141 -25.42 13.47 9.82
C LEU A 141 -26.79 12.82 9.63
N LYS A 142 -26.85 11.69 8.90
CA LYS A 142 -28.12 10.95 8.69
C LYS A 142 -28.69 10.32 9.96
N ALA A 143 -27.83 9.89 10.87
CA ALA A 143 -28.25 9.28 12.13
C ALA A 143 -28.72 10.32 13.16
N GLY A 144 -28.46 11.60 12.93
CA GLY A 144 -28.59 12.67 13.90
C GLY A 144 -27.35 12.75 14.81
N MET A 145 -26.74 13.92 14.92
CA MET A 145 -25.57 14.12 15.76
C MET A 145 -25.75 15.40 16.59
N SER A 146 -25.08 15.45 17.74
CA SER A 146 -24.97 16.65 18.54
C SER A 146 -24.07 17.69 17.84
N PHE A 147 -24.20 18.96 18.24
CA PHE A 147 -23.36 20.05 17.72
C PHE A 147 -21.86 19.73 17.90
N ARG A 148 -21.48 19.25 19.09
CA ARG A 148 -20.08 18.89 19.41
C ARG A 148 -19.54 17.74 18.53
N GLU A 149 -20.35 16.75 18.25
CA GLU A 149 -19.98 15.68 17.30
C GLU A 149 -19.83 16.24 15.89
N GLY A 150 -20.73 17.16 15.49
CA GLY A 150 -20.64 17.83 14.19
C GLY A 150 -19.32 18.60 14.01
N GLU A 151 -18.92 19.37 15.02
CA GLU A 151 -17.62 20.07 15.02
C GLU A 151 -16.45 19.06 14.89
N TYR A 152 -16.43 18.00 15.70
CA TYR A 152 -15.39 16.98 15.66
C TYR A 152 -15.26 16.33 14.28
N TYR A 153 -16.36 15.88 13.68
CA TYR A 153 -16.32 15.23 12.37
C TYR A 153 -15.97 16.21 11.25
N SER A 154 -16.44 17.45 11.30
CA SER A 154 -16.06 18.51 10.36
C SER A 154 -14.56 18.79 10.40
N GLU A 155 -14.01 18.97 11.60
CA GLU A 155 -12.58 19.20 11.79
C GLU A 155 -11.73 18.03 11.30
N ARG A 156 -12.19 16.78 11.52
CA ARG A 156 -11.54 15.58 11.02
C ARG A 156 -11.52 15.53 9.49
N CYS A 157 -12.64 15.87 8.82
CA CYS A 157 -12.68 15.97 7.37
C CYS A 157 -11.72 17.03 6.85
N GLU A 158 -11.67 18.20 7.44
CA GLU A 158 -10.72 19.25 7.06
C GLU A 158 -9.26 18.80 7.24
N GLN A 159 -8.95 18.13 8.35
CA GLN A 159 -7.60 17.66 8.65
C GLN A 159 -7.15 16.61 7.62
N THR A 160 -7.99 15.63 7.31
CA THR A 160 -7.66 14.57 6.34
C THR A 160 -7.53 15.14 4.93
N ASN A 161 -8.40 16.06 4.52
CA ASN A 161 -8.31 16.76 3.24
C ASN A 161 -7.03 17.61 3.13
N ARG A 162 -6.65 18.34 4.19
CA ARG A 162 -5.36 19.05 4.23
C ARG A 162 -4.16 18.11 4.10
N GLN A 163 -4.19 16.93 4.72
CA GLN A 163 -3.12 15.94 4.59
C GLN A 163 -3.03 15.40 3.17
N LEU A 164 -4.15 15.13 2.52
CA LEU A 164 -4.21 14.70 1.12
C LEU A 164 -3.61 15.76 0.19
N LEU A 165 -4.05 17.01 0.31
CA LEU A 165 -3.52 18.11 -0.50
C LEU A 165 -2.02 18.28 -0.33
N LYS A 166 -1.49 18.24 0.90
CA LYS A 166 -0.06 18.30 1.18
C LYS A 166 0.72 17.14 0.54
N ALA A 167 0.16 15.94 0.55
CA ALA A 167 0.78 14.77 -0.09
C ALA A 167 0.85 14.96 -1.62
N ILE A 168 -0.23 15.44 -2.25
CA ILE A 168 -0.29 15.75 -3.68
C ILE A 168 0.71 16.85 -4.04
N GLU A 169 0.76 17.94 -3.28
CA GLU A 169 1.71 19.03 -3.48
C GLU A 169 3.16 18.55 -3.38
N SER A 170 3.46 17.68 -2.40
CA SER A 170 4.80 17.11 -2.22
C SER A 170 5.21 16.28 -3.44
N LEU A 171 4.31 15.43 -3.95
CA LEU A 171 4.54 14.65 -5.16
C LEU A 171 4.77 15.54 -6.39
N ALA A 172 3.92 16.55 -6.58
CA ALA A 172 4.05 17.51 -7.66
C ALA A 172 5.37 18.31 -7.60
N ARG A 173 5.79 18.68 -6.38
CA ARG A 173 7.08 19.37 -6.16
C ARG A 173 8.26 18.49 -6.53
N VAL A 174 8.27 17.22 -6.12
CA VAL A 174 9.33 16.28 -6.46
C VAL A 174 9.42 16.07 -7.95
N ARG A 175 8.29 15.89 -8.65
CA ARG A 175 8.25 15.77 -10.11
C ARG A 175 8.88 16.96 -10.80
N ARG A 176 8.53 18.16 -10.36
CA ARG A 176 9.11 19.40 -10.93
C ARG A 176 10.63 19.50 -10.71
N LEU A 177 11.13 18.99 -9.56
CA LEU A 177 12.56 19.00 -9.27
C LEU A 177 13.33 17.91 -10.05
N LEU A 178 12.67 16.79 -10.37
CA LEU A 178 13.26 15.70 -11.14
C LEU A 178 13.19 15.94 -12.66
N THR A 179 12.32 16.84 -13.12
CA THR A 179 12.27 17.22 -14.53
C THR A 179 13.50 18.07 -14.85
N PRO A 180 14.41 17.62 -15.73
CA PRO A 180 15.58 18.43 -16.09
C PRO A 180 15.11 19.75 -16.71
N LEU A 181 15.53 20.85 -16.14
CA LEU A 181 15.37 22.17 -16.75
C LEU A 181 16.17 22.17 -18.06
N GLN A 182 15.49 21.92 -19.18
CA GLN A 182 16.05 22.25 -20.49
C GLN A 182 16.08 23.78 -20.59
N ILE A 183 17.18 24.37 -20.10
CA ILE A 183 17.48 25.76 -20.41
C ILE A 183 17.91 25.75 -21.87
N ASN A 184 16.99 26.04 -22.76
CA ASN A 184 17.28 26.35 -24.15
C ASN A 184 17.97 27.72 -24.15
N ILE A 185 19.30 27.72 -23.93
CA ILE A 185 20.13 28.91 -24.19
C ILE A 185 20.15 29.02 -25.70
N GLY A 186 19.15 29.72 -26.26
CA GLY A 186 19.13 30.12 -27.66
C GLY A 186 20.43 30.86 -27.92
N GLN A 187 21.29 30.27 -28.73
CA GLN A 187 22.46 30.92 -29.26
C GLN A 187 22.01 32.07 -30.18
N ASN A 188 21.66 33.20 -29.62
CA ASN A 188 21.70 34.47 -30.31
C ASN A 188 23.14 34.96 -30.23
N GLN A 189 24.04 34.33 -30.98
CA GLN A 189 25.28 34.98 -31.37
C GLN A 189 24.93 36.08 -32.36
N ILE A 190 24.82 37.31 -31.88
CA ILE A 190 24.87 38.50 -32.74
C ILE A 190 26.31 38.59 -33.19
N ASN A 191 26.58 38.14 -34.43
CA ASN A 191 27.82 38.48 -35.12
C ASN A 191 27.81 39.98 -35.43
N VAL A 192 28.41 40.78 -34.58
CA VAL A 192 28.79 42.16 -34.92
C VAL A 192 30.06 42.07 -35.76
N THR A 193 29.90 42.01 -37.06
CA THR A 193 31.01 42.23 -38.01
C THR A 193 31.27 43.74 -38.07
N GLN A 194 32.47 44.12 -37.66
CA GLN A 194 33.05 45.44 -37.93
C GLN A 194 33.47 45.53 -39.39
#